data_230022dbe43804349523301ade8679f2
#
_entry.id   230022dbe43804349523301ade8679f2
#
_cell.length_a   1.000
_cell.length_b   1.000
_cell.length_c   1.000
_cell.angle_alpha   90.00
_cell.angle_beta   90.00
_cell.angle_gamma   90.00
#
_symmetry.space_group_name_H-M   'P 1'
#
loop_
_entity.id
_entity.type
_entity.pdbx_description
1 polymer ?
#
loop_
_entity_poly.entity_id
_entity_poly.type
_entity_poly.pdbx_seq_one_letter_code
_entity_poly.pdbx_strand_id
1 'polypeptide(L)'
;MSEGNTAHNPSIPDGAVIDFGYNQIHSDGTEIINSGGHAPATGNFCLGVWGQTGFLTYEVNHFPLSYNATTGALANLINLREQITLSPSGDSLTGTFTLNVYDTKGNQVDHLVGNVTATRVTVDTTVTAAP
;
A
#
# COMPACT_ATOMS: atom_id res chain seq x y z
N MET A 1 -11.20 -8.75 2.09
CA MET A 1 -12.01 -8.75 0.83
C MET A 1 -12.26 -7.32 0.43
N SER A 2 -12.25 -7.03 -0.82
CA SER A 2 -12.29 -5.68 -1.37
C SER A 2 -13.67 -5.39 -1.96
N GLU A 3 -14.66 -5.15 -1.10
CA GLU A 3 -15.98 -4.71 -1.58
C GLU A 3 -15.84 -3.48 -2.47
N GLY A 4 -16.50 -3.50 -3.61
CA GLY A 4 -16.46 -2.41 -4.58
C GLY A 4 -15.39 -2.56 -5.66
N ASN A 5 -14.40 -3.44 -5.50
CA ASN A 5 -13.36 -3.63 -6.52
C ASN A 5 -13.89 -4.30 -7.80
N THR A 6 -14.97 -5.06 -7.68
CA THR A 6 -15.66 -5.67 -8.84
C THR A 6 -16.34 -4.63 -9.74
N ALA A 7 -16.64 -3.45 -9.21
CA ALA A 7 -17.17 -2.32 -9.99
C ALA A 7 -16.07 -1.54 -10.72
N HIS A 8 -14.79 -1.83 -10.45
CA HIS A 8 -13.64 -1.23 -11.09
C HIS A 8 -13.61 -1.58 -12.59
N ASN A 9 -13.07 -0.71 -13.43
CA ASN A 9 -12.99 -0.96 -14.88
C ASN A 9 -11.51 -0.91 -15.36
N PRO A 10 -10.87 -2.05 -15.74
CA PRO A 10 -11.43 -3.41 -15.67
C PRO A 10 -11.66 -3.86 -14.23
N SER A 11 -12.61 -4.75 -14.01
CA SER A 11 -12.92 -5.23 -12.66
C SER A 11 -11.74 -5.98 -12.05
N ILE A 12 -11.53 -5.77 -10.75
CA ILE A 12 -10.53 -6.48 -9.95
C ILE A 12 -11.29 -7.51 -9.10
N PRO A 13 -11.05 -8.82 -9.28
CA PRO A 13 -11.72 -9.84 -8.48
C PRO A 13 -11.41 -9.67 -6.98
N ASP A 14 -12.40 -9.98 -6.14
CA ASP A 14 -12.17 -10.02 -4.69
C ASP A 14 -11.08 -11.05 -4.35
N GLY A 15 -10.17 -10.66 -3.45
CA GLY A 15 -9.03 -11.49 -3.06
C GLY A 15 -7.84 -11.45 -4.03
N ALA A 16 -7.92 -10.70 -5.14
CA ALA A 16 -6.76 -10.50 -6.01
C ALA A 16 -5.66 -9.73 -5.27
N VAL A 17 -4.41 -10.16 -5.44
CA VAL A 17 -3.25 -9.41 -4.96
C VAL A 17 -3.03 -8.22 -5.88
N ILE A 18 -3.16 -7.01 -5.34
CA ILE A 18 -2.98 -5.79 -6.12
C ILE A 18 -1.58 -5.20 -5.97
N ASP A 19 -0.91 -5.51 -4.87
CA ASP A 19 0.47 -5.07 -4.62
C ASP A 19 1.16 -5.96 -3.60
N PHE A 20 2.49 -5.94 -3.61
CA PHE A 20 3.37 -6.54 -2.62
C PHE A 20 4.66 -5.72 -2.56
N GLY A 21 5.42 -5.84 -1.50
CA GLY A 21 6.67 -5.08 -1.39
C GLY A 21 7.32 -5.18 -0.03
N TYR A 22 8.27 -4.30 0.18
CA TYR A 22 9.02 -4.17 1.43
C TYR A 22 8.78 -2.80 2.03
N ASN A 23 8.54 -2.77 3.33
CA ASN A 23 8.19 -1.59 4.08
C ASN A 23 9.21 -1.35 5.19
N GLN A 24 9.62 -0.10 5.37
CA GLN A 24 10.40 0.36 6.51
C GLN A 24 9.57 1.35 7.32
N ILE A 25 9.39 1.06 8.59
CA ILE A 25 8.66 1.89 9.55
C ILE A 25 9.69 2.44 10.54
N HIS A 26 9.79 3.75 10.63
CA HIS A 26 10.77 4.44 11.46
C HIS A 26 10.11 4.98 12.73
N SER A 27 10.87 5.02 13.83
CA SER A 27 10.38 5.47 15.15
C SER A 27 9.99 6.95 15.20
N ASP A 28 10.38 7.74 14.22
CA ASP A 28 10.01 9.16 14.10
C ASP A 28 8.61 9.41 13.50
N GLY A 29 7.86 8.33 13.21
CA GLY A 29 6.52 8.43 12.61
C GLY A 29 6.53 8.45 11.09
N THR A 30 7.67 8.24 10.45
CA THR A 30 7.78 8.13 9.00
C THR A 30 7.82 6.68 8.54
N GLU A 31 7.49 6.47 7.27
CA GLU A 31 7.45 5.16 6.66
C GLU A 31 7.78 5.28 5.18
N ILE A 32 8.42 4.25 4.66
CA ILE A 32 8.72 4.11 3.23
C ILE A 32 8.39 2.70 2.76
N ILE A 33 7.69 2.58 1.66
CA ILE A 33 7.40 1.30 1.03
C ILE A 33 7.98 1.25 -0.38
N ASN A 34 8.65 0.13 -0.69
CA ASN A 34 9.10 -0.20 -2.03
C ASN A 34 8.14 -1.24 -2.61
N SER A 35 7.28 -0.79 -3.50
CA SER A 35 6.23 -1.59 -4.13
C SER A 35 6.78 -2.40 -5.29
N GLY A 36 6.35 -3.65 -5.41
CA GLY A 36 6.73 -4.58 -6.49
C GLY A 36 5.58 -4.98 -7.40
N GLY A 37 4.36 -4.50 -7.11
CA GLY A 37 3.15 -4.86 -7.86
C GLY A 37 2.97 -4.14 -9.20
N HIS A 38 3.88 -3.24 -9.57
CA HIS A 38 3.81 -2.49 -10.83
C HIS A 38 5.21 -2.23 -11.40
N ALA A 39 5.27 -1.88 -12.68
CA ALA A 39 6.54 -1.55 -13.33
C ALA A 39 7.16 -0.29 -12.72
N PRO A 40 8.48 -0.25 -12.49
CA PRO A 40 9.16 0.93 -11.92
C PRO A 40 8.94 2.22 -12.71
N ALA A 41 8.74 2.13 -14.03
CA ALA A 41 8.44 3.28 -14.88
C ALA A 41 7.07 3.91 -14.58
N THR A 42 6.15 3.20 -13.92
CA THR A 42 4.82 3.70 -13.55
C THR A 42 4.72 4.16 -12.10
N GLY A 43 5.73 3.91 -11.31
CA GLY A 43 5.85 4.28 -9.91
C GLY A 43 6.91 3.42 -9.25
N ASN A 44 7.50 3.88 -8.16
CA ASN A 44 8.50 3.06 -7.46
C ASN A 44 8.19 2.95 -5.96
N PHE A 45 8.77 3.76 -5.12
CA PHE A 45 8.46 3.75 -3.70
C PHE A 45 7.48 4.86 -3.33
N CYS A 46 6.78 4.71 -2.21
CA CYS A 46 5.97 5.77 -1.65
C CYS A 46 6.41 6.13 -0.24
N LEU A 47 6.20 7.39 0.10
CA LEU A 47 6.45 7.91 1.44
C LEU A 47 5.15 7.94 2.23
N GLY A 48 5.24 7.65 3.51
CA GLY A 48 4.12 7.66 4.41
C GLY A 48 4.48 8.16 5.79
N VAL A 49 3.43 8.32 6.58
CA VAL A 49 3.50 8.63 8.00
C VAL A 49 2.57 7.68 8.75
N TRP A 50 2.90 7.42 10.01
CA TRP A 50 2.08 6.55 10.84
C TRP A 50 1.87 7.15 12.22
N GLY A 51 0.79 6.74 12.88
CA GLY A 51 0.49 7.07 14.26
C GLY A 51 -0.15 5.90 14.97
N GLN A 52 0.09 5.81 16.28
CA GLN A 52 -0.53 4.79 17.12
C GLN A 52 -1.95 5.21 17.50
N THR A 53 -2.91 4.31 17.34
CA THR A 53 -4.34 4.55 17.62
C THR A 53 -4.83 3.77 18.84
N GLY A 54 -4.07 2.78 19.31
CA GLY A 54 -4.40 1.96 20.47
C GLY A 54 -3.30 0.95 20.78
N PHE A 55 -3.59 -0.01 21.66
CA PHE A 55 -2.64 -1.07 21.98
C PHE A 55 -2.41 -1.96 20.75
N LEU A 56 -1.17 -1.98 20.25
CA LEU A 56 -0.76 -2.71 19.03
C LEU A 56 -1.51 -2.30 17.75
N THR A 57 -2.24 -1.18 17.75
CA THR A 57 -2.98 -0.68 16.60
C THR A 57 -2.42 0.64 16.09
N TYR A 58 -2.37 0.79 14.77
CA TYR A 58 -1.74 1.93 14.10
C TYR A 58 -2.53 2.32 12.86
N GLU A 59 -2.48 3.58 12.52
CA GLU A 59 -2.88 4.10 11.22
C GLU A 59 -1.65 4.48 10.42
N VAL A 60 -1.67 4.17 9.13
CA VAL A 60 -0.64 4.56 8.18
C VAL A 60 -1.27 5.33 7.02
N ASN A 61 -0.60 6.36 6.56
CA ASN A 61 -1.07 7.22 5.49
C ASN A 61 0.07 7.42 4.49
N HIS A 62 -0.09 6.85 3.29
CA HIS A 62 0.90 6.88 2.21
C HIS A 62 0.44 7.77 1.06
N PHE A 63 1.40 8.27 0.30
CA PHE A 63 1.19 9.14 -0.85
C PHE A 63 1.95 8.63 -2.08
N PRO A 64 1.54 7.50 -2.66
CA PRO A 64 2.11 7.02 -3.92
C PRO A 64 1.84 7.99 -5.07
N LEU A 65 2.75 7.99 -6.03
CA LEU A 65 2.59 8.70 -7.29
C LEU A 65 2.62 7.69 -8.43
N SER A 66 1.78 7.86 -9.43
CA SER A 66 1.85 7.03 -10.63
C SER A 66 2.15 7.85 -11.88
N TYR A 67 2.85 7.23 -12.81
CA TYR A 67 3.38 7.86 -14.01
C TYR A 67 2.98 7.08 -15.26
N ASN A 68 2.84 7.79 -16.35
CA ASN A 68 2.70 7.18 -17.67
C ASN A 68 4.07 6.63 -18.09
N ALA A 69 4.16 5.32 -18.32
CA ALA A 69 5.41 4.64 -18.62
C ALA A 69 6.03 5.09 -19.96
N THR A 70 5.22 5.55 -20.91
CA THR A 70 5.66 5.98 -22.25
C THR A 70 6.19 7.42 -22.25
N THR A 71 5.45 8.33 -21.60
CA THR A 71 5.75 9.77 -21.62
C THR A 71 6.56 10.24 -20.40
N GLY A 72 6.55 9.47 -19.30
CA GLY A 72 7.12 9.88 -18.02
C GLY A 72 6.32 10.96 -17.29
N ALA A 73 5.16 11.34 -17.80
CA ALA A 73 4.30 12.35 -17.17
C ALA A 73 3.60 11.79 -15.92
N LEU A 74 3.45 12.63 -14.90
CA LEU A 74 2.64 12.30 -13.73
C LEU A 74 1.20 12.01 -14.18
N ALA A 75 0.69 10.83 -13.84
CA ALA A 75 -0.65 10.37 -14.20
C ALA A 75 -1.64 10.56 -13.06
N ASN A 76 -1.31 10.08 -11.86
CA ASN A 76 -2.21 10.11 -10.71
C ASN A 76 -1.50 10.47 -9.42
N LEU A 77 -2.27 11.08 -8.54
CA LEU A 77 -1.98 11.24 -7.13
C LEU A 77 -2.77 10.17 -6.37
N ILE A 78 -2.13 9.47 -5.45
CA ILE A 78 -2.76 8.35 -4.75
C ILE A 78 -2.71 8.62 -3.25
N ASN A 79 -3.76 8.26 -2.54
CA ASN A 79 -3.77 8.20 -1.10
C ASN A 79 -4.10 6.75 -0.68
N LEU A 80 -3.16 6.11 -0.01
CA LEU A 80 -3.31 4.79 0.58
C LEU A 80 -3.33 4.93 2.09
N ARG A 81 -4.43 4.55 2.72
CA ARG A 81 -4.58 4.52 4.18
C ARG A 81 -4.72 3.09 4.65
N GLU A 82 -4.04 2.79 5.74
CA GLU A 82 -4.10 1.48 6.36
C GLU A 82 -4.44 1.61 7.84
N GLN A 83 -5.23 0.64 8.33
CA GLN A 83 -5.44 0.41 9.75
C GLN A 83 -4.87 -0.96 10.07
N ILE A 84 -3.80 -1.01 10.84
CA ILE A 84 -3.04 -2.23 11.08
C ILE A 84 -3.00 -2.59 12.57
N THR A 85 -2.91 -3.87 12.84
CA THR A 85 -2.70 -4.44 14.17
C THR A 85 -1.46 -5.33 14.13
N LEU A 86 -0.52 -5.07 15.03
CA LEU A 86 0.63 -5.94 15.23
C LEU A 86 0.24 -7.18 16.02
N SER A 87 0.88 -8.31 15.71
CA SER A 87 0.88 -9.47 16.61
C SER A 87 1.55 -9.10 17.94
N PRO A 88 1.22 -9.79 19.05
CA PRO A 88 1.87 -9.54 20.35
C PRO A 88 3.39 -9.66 20.32
N SER A 89 3.95 -10.54 19.47
CA SER A 89 5.40 -10.68 19.29
C SER A 89 6.01 -9.55 18.45
N GLY A 90 5.18 -8.81 17.69
CA GLY A 90 5.64 -7.81 16.72
C GLY A 90 6.20 -8.40 15.42
N ASP A 91 6.02 -9.70 15.17
CA ASP A 91 6.60 -10.38 14.00
C ASP A 91 5.68 -10.38 12.77
N SER A 92 4.44 -10.01 12.94
CA SER A 92 3.47 -9.91 11.86
C SER A 92 2.49 -8.78 12.09
N LEU A 93 1.87 -8.33 11.03
CA LEU A 93 0.75 -7.41 11.08
C LEU A 93 -0.38 -7.87 10.15
N THR A 94 -1.57 -7.48 10.50
CA THR A 94 -2.77 -7.61 9.65
C THR A 94 -3.55 -6.31 9.70
N GLY A 95 -4.34 -6.07 8.69
CA GLY A 95 -5.17 -4.87 8.67
C GLY A 95 -5.98 -4.74 7.41
N THR A 96 -6.52 -3.55 7.24
CA THR A 96 -7.31 -3.15 6.08
C THR A 96 -6.69 -1.94 5.42
N PHE A 97 -6.94 -1.76 4.14
CA PHE A 97 -6.53 -0.57 3.41
C PHE A 97 -7.69 0.06 2.63
N THR A 98 -7.56 1.33 2.39
CA THR A 98 -8.35 2.11 1.43
C THR A 98 -7.38 2.84 0.50
N LEU A 99 -7.53 2.64 -0.80
CA LEU A 99 -6.73 3.28 -1.82
C LEU A 99 -7.63 4.18 -2.67
N ASN A 100 -7.36 5.47 -2.65
CA ASN A 100 -8.06 6.46 -3.45
C ASN A 100 -7.10 7.03 -4.50
N VAL A 101 -7.53 7.02 -5.75
CA VAL A 101 -6.77 7.53 -6.88
C VAL A 101 -7.40 8.81 -7.39
N TYR A 102 -6.58 9.82 -7.60
CA TYR A 102 -6.99 11.14 -8.07
C TYR A 102 -6.27 11.47 -9.38
N ASP A 103 -6.93 12.20 -10.25
CA ASP A 103 -6.26 12.82 -11.38
C ASP A 103 -5.34 13.98 -10.92
N THR A 104 -4.56 14.53 -11.84
CA THR A 104 -3.63 15.65 -11.51
C THR A 104 -4.34 16.95 -11.15
N LYS A 105 -5.65 17.02 -11.29
CA LYS A 105 -6.50 18.16 -10.88
C LYS A 105 -7.13 17.96 -9.51
N GLY A 106 -6.94 16.76 -8.88
CA GLY A 106 -7.47 16.41 -7.57
C GLY A 106 -8.88 15.80 -7.61
N ASN A 107 -9.41 15.43 -8.76
CA ASN A 107 -10.66 14.70 -8.84
C ASN A 107 -10.43 13.22 -8.58
N GLN A 108 -11.23 12.61 -7.71
CA GLN A 108 -11.16 11.18 -7.46
C GLN A 108 -11.67 10.41 -8.69
N VAL A 109 -10.83 9.52 -9.20
CA VAL A 109 -11.13 8.72 -10.40
C VAL A 109 -11.24 7.23 -10.10
N ASP A 110 -10.77 6.79 -8.92
CA ASP A 110 -10.81 5.38 -8.53
C ASP A 110 -10.78 5.19 -7.02
N HIS A 111 -11.27 4.02 -6.58
CA HIS A 111 -11.35 3.64 -5.18
C HIS A 111 -11.26 2.11 -5.03
N LEU A 112 -10.35 1.65 -4.20
CA LEU A 112 -10.17 0.24 -3.85
C LEU A 112 -10.10 0.07 -2.34
N VAL A 113 -10.60 -1.06 -1.86
CA VAL A 113 -10.48 -1.48 -0.46
C VAL A 113 -10.00 -2.93 -0.39
N GLY A 114 -9.33 -3.29 0.68
CA GLY A 114 -8.85 -4.66 0.83
C GLY A 114 -8.17 -4.89 2.18
N ASN A 115 -7.47 -6.03 2.24
CA ASN A 115 -6.71 -6.43 3.41
C ASN A 115 -5.22 -6.33 3.15
N VAL A 116 -4.47 -6.04 4.20
CA VAL A 116 -3.02 -6.03 4.21
C VAL A 116 -2.51 -7.02 5.24
N THR A 117 -1.44 -7.73 4.89
CA THR A 117 -0.69 -8.59 5.80
C THR A 117 0.80 -8.40 5.55
N ALA A 118 1.59 -8.49 6.60
CA ALA A 118 3.04 -8.48 6.47
C ALA A 118 3.70 -9.29 7.58
N THR A 119 4.93 -9.69 7.33
CA THR A 119 5.81 -10.35 8.29
C THR A 119 7.10 -9.55 8.44
N ARG A 120 7.67 -9.59 9.63
CA ARG A 120 8.93 -8.91 9.93
C ARG A 120 10.07 -9.49 9.09
N VAL A 121 10.85 -8.63 8.47
CA VAL A 121 12.12 -9.00 7.84
C VAL A 121 13.24 -8.88 8.89
N THR A 122 14.07 -9.91 8.99
CA THR A 122 15.26 -9.97 9.84
C THR A 122 16.50 -10.24 9.00
N VAL A 123 17.67 -10.17 9.60
CA VAL A 123 18.94 -10.49 8.93
C VAL A 123 19.01 -11.93 8.42
N ASP A 124 18.20 -12.83 8.99
CA ASP A 124 18.13 -14.24 8.60
C ASP A 124 17.01 -14.54 7.61
N THR A 125 16.21 -13.52 7.24
CA THR A 125 15.11 -13.71 6.29
C THR A 125 15.65 -14.04 4.90
N THR A 126 15.13 -15.12 4.30
CA THR A 126 15.44 -15.52 2.92
C THR A 126 14.36 -15.05 1.96
N VAL A 127 14.73 -14.94 0.68
CA VAL A 127 13.78 -14.59 -0.38
C VAL A 127 12.73 -15.68 -0.54
N THR A 128 11.47 -15.28 -0.60
CA THR A 128 10.34 -16.15 -0.97
C THR A 128 9.84 -15.81 -2.36
N ALA A 129 9.05 -16.70 -2.95
CA ALA A 129 8.42 -16.42 -4.24
C ALA A 129 7.48 -15.20 -4.13
N ALA A 130 7.41 -14.41 -5.20
CA ALA A 130 6.40 -13.35 -5.31
C ALA A 130 4.98 -13.96 -5.33
N PRO A 131 3.99 -13.27 -4.78
CA PRO A 131 2.61 -13.73 -4.78
C PRO A 131 1.99 -13.78 -6.17
#